data_7dfe1730b167c997c240d3175fff8400
#
_entry.id   7dfe1730b167c997c240d3175fff8400
#
_cell.length_a   1.000
_cell.length_b   1.000
_cell.length_c   1.000
_cell.angle_alpha   90.00
_cell.angle_beta   90.00
_cell.angle_gamma   90.00
#
_symmetry.space_group_name_H-M   'P 1'
#
loop_
_entity.id
_entity.type
_entity.pdbx_description
1 polymer ?
#
loop_
_entity_poly.entity_id
_entity_poly.type
_entity_poly.pdbx_seq_one_letter_code
_entity_poly.pdbx_strand_id
1 'polypeptide(L)'
;HINWVQFQDWHNKHHWPLGGTRTQLDEVYMDIANREVYTSSVKNYIEAQHRFGMKSMFYNLCFGALKDAAADGVKEEWYLFKDASHTTKDSHDLPGGWKSNIYLVDPSNKEWQEYLAERNDDVYANFAFDGYQIDQLGRRGTLYDYSGTPVNLREGYASFIEAMKQVHPDKSLVMNAVSRYGARQIG
;
A
#
# COMPACT_ATOMS: atom_id res chain seq x y z
N HIS A 1 -6.42 -17.18 21.33
CA HIS A 1 -7.31 -17.25 20.17
C HIS A 1 -6.87 -16.22 19.13
N ILE A 2 -6.59 -16.64 17.90
CA ILE A 2 -6.18 -15.76 16.80
C ILE A 2 -7.39 -15.54 15.91
N ASN A 3 -7.76 -14.28 15.70
CA ASN A 3 -8.94 -13.92 14.89
C ASN A 3 -8.56 -13.35 13.52
N TRP A 4 -7.34 -12.83 13.38
CA TRP A 4 -6.86 -12.18 12.18
C TRP A 4 -5.47 -12.64 11.82
N VAL A 5 -5.20 -12.79 10.52
CA VAL A 5 -3.87 -13.09 9.97
C VAL A 5 -3.54 -12.06 8.90
N GLN A 6 -2.34 -11.53 8.97
CA GLN A 6 -1.80 -10.58 8.00
C GLN A 6 -0.86 -11.29 7.03
N PHE A 7 -1.01 -10.98 5.75
CA PHE A 7 -0.10 -11.42 4.69
C PHE A 7 0.94 -10.33 4.44
N GLN A 8 2.13 -10.51 5.03
CA GLN A 8 3.27 -9.61 4.84
C GLN A 8 3.98 -9.93 3.52
N ASP A 9 4.46 -8.90 2.81
CA ASP A 9 5.28 -9.02 1.59
C ASP A 9 4.75 -10.03 0.55
N TRP A 10 3.44 -10.11 0.41
CA TRP A 10 2.76 -11.00 -0.55
C TRP A 10 2.62 -10.36 -1.93
N HIS A 11 2.69 -9.02 -2.01
CA HIS A 11 2.34 -8.20 -3.16
C HIS A 11 3.49 -8.07 -4.16
N ASN A 12 3.13 -7.86 -5.42
CA ASN A 12 4.09 -7.64 -6.50
C ASN A 12 4.84 -6.30 -6.33
N LYS A 13 4.11 -5.19 -6.21
CA LYS A 13 4.65 -3.84 -6.00
C LYS A 13 3.71 -3.08 -5.05
N HIS A 14 4.22 -2.09 -4.35
CA HIS A 14 3.36 -1.26 -3.48
C HIS A 14 2.28 -0.51 -4.26
N HIS A 15 2.63 0.04 -5.43
CA HIS A 15 1.70 0.77 -6.30
C HIS A 15 0.89 -0.15 -7.23
N TRP A 16 1.25 -1.40 -7.36
CA TRP A 16 0.54 -2.42 -8.15
C TRP A 16 0.61 -3.78 -7.44
N PRO A 17 -0.27 -4.03 -6.48
CA PRO A 17 -0.18 -5.20 -5.60
C PRO A 17 -0.32 -6.56 -6.30
N LEU A 18 -1.16 -6.65 -7.33
CA LEU A 18 -1.38 -7.91 -8.03
C LEU A 18 -0.16 -8.34 -8.86
N GLY A 19 0.12 -9.61 -8.88
CA GLY A 19 0.83 -10.26 -9.98
C GLY A 19 -0.13 -10.42 -11.16
N GLY A 20 0.11 -9.69 -12.26
CA GLY A 20 -0.80 -9.61 -13.40
C GLY A 20 -1.80 -8.47 -13.30
N THR A 21 -3.02 -8.69 -13.81
CA THR A 21 -4.10 -7.71 -13.87
C THR A 21 -5.38 -8.23 -13.20
N ARG A 22 -6.37 -7.34 -13.01
CA ARG A 22 -7.68 -7.72 -12.44
C ARG A 22 -8.33 -8.91 -13.14
N THR A 23 -8.17 -9.02 -14.45
CA THR A 23 -8.82 -10.05 -15.27
C THR A 23 -7.92 -11.23 -15.61
N GLN A 24 -6.62 -11.10 -15.39
CA GLN A 24 -5.63 -12.13 -15.69
C GLN A 24 -4.50 -12.09 -14.64
N LEU A 25 -4.60 -12.95 -13.65
CA LEU A 25 -3.55 -13.11 -12.64
C LEU A 25 -2.40 -13.96 -13.20
N ASP A 26 -1.18 -13.57 -12.83
CA ASP A 26 -0.02 -14.44 -13.00
C ASP A 26 -0.12 -15.59 -11.97
N GLU A 27 0.16 -16.80 -12.39
CA GLU A 27 0.22 -17.94 -11.47
C GLU A 27 1.38 -17.82 -10.49
N VAL A 28 2.51 -17.30 -10.98
CA VAL A 28 3.72 -17.03 -10.20
C VAL A 28 4.17 -15.61 -10.50
N TYR A 29 4.46 -14.85 -9.46
CA TYR A 29 5.05 -13.51 -9.57
C TYR A 29 6.12 -13.31 -8.51
N MET A 30 6.94 -12.26 -8.66
CA MET A 30 7.94 -11.87 -7.66
C MET A 30 7.37 -10.83 -6.72
N ASP A 31 7.58 -11.00 -5.41
CA ASP A 31 7.31 -9.95 -4.44
C ASP A 31 8.35 -8.81 -4.53
N ILE A 32 8.23 -7.82 -3.65
CA ILE A 32 9.15 -6.66 -3.64
C ILE A 32 10.60 -7.04 -3.34
N ALA A 33 10.85 -8.20 -2.70
CA ALA A 33 12.17 -8.74 -2.40
C ALA A 33 12.66 -9.74 -3.46
N ASN A 34 12.00 -9.83 -4.61
CA ASN A 34 12.29 -10.78 -5.70
C ASN A 34 12.20 -12.26 -5.26
N ARG A 35 11.25 -12.58 -4.37
CA ARG A 35 10.93 -13.96 -4.00
C ARG A 35 9.68 -14.41 -4.76
N GLU A 36 9.65 -15.67 -5.18
CA GLU A 36 8.48 -16.24 -5.86
C GLU A 36 7.27 -16.33 -4.93
N VAL A 37 6.14 -15.84 -5.41
CA VAL A 37 4.83 -15.98 -4.78
C VAL A 37 3.89 -16.67 -5.76
N TYR A 38 3.22 -17.70 -5.29
CA TYR A 38 2.24 -18.46 -6.07
C TYR A 38 0.84 -17.97 -5.72
N THR A 39 0.10 -17.50 -6.71
CA THR A 39 -1.29 -17.01 -6.55
C THR A 39 -2.19 -18.06 -5.91
N SER A 40 -2.05 -19.31 -6.33
CA SER A 40 -2.81 -20.44 -5.75
C SER A 40 -2.49 -20.66 -4.27
N SER A 41 -1.22 -20.49 -3.86
CA SER A 41 -0.83 -20.61 -2.44
C SER A 41 -1.46 -19.53 -1.57
N VAL A 42 -1.47 -18.27 -2.03
CA VAL A 42 -2.13 -17.17 -1.31
C VAL A 42 -3.61 -17.47 -1.13
N LYS A 43 -4.32 -17.87 -2.19
CA LYS A 43 -5.73 -18.23 -2.13
C LYS A 43 -6.00 -19.38 -1.15
N ASN A 44 -5.20 -20.43 -1.20
CA ASN A 44 -5.31 -21.59 -0.32
C ASN A 44 -5.10 -21.24 1.16
N TYR A 45 -4.14 -20.35 1.46
CA TYR A 45 -3.94 -19.86 2.84
C TYR A 45 -5.12 -19.04 3.35
N ILE A 46 -5.69 -18.13 2.53
CA ILE A 46 -6.90 -17.38 2.89
C ILE A 46 -8.06 -18.34 3.19
N GLU A 47 -8.29 -19.29 2.31
CA GLU A 47 -9.35 -20.29 2.48
C GLU A 47 -9.14 -21.13 3.76
N ALA A 48 -7.92 -21.57 4.02
CA ALA A 48 -7.59 -22.30 5.24
C ALA A 48 -7.89 -21.47 6.50
N GLN A 49 -7.53 -20.19 6.52
CA GLN A 49 -7.83 -19.30 7.63
C GLN A 49 -9.34 -19.14 7.84
N HIS A 50 -10.11 -18.95 6.77
CA HIS A 50 -11.57 -18.86 6.85
C HIS A 50 -12.20 -20.15 7.40
N ARG A 51 -11.69 -21.34 7.03
CA ARG A 51 -12.15 -22.62 7.60
C ARG A 51 -11.94 -22.73 9.11
N PHE A 52 -10.92 -22.05 9.64
CA PHE A 52 -10.67 -21.96 11.09
C PHE A 52 -11.36 -20.77 11.77
N GLY A 53 -12.25 -20.07 11.07
CA GLY A 53 -12.98 -18.91 11.60
C GLY A 53 -12.12 -17.67 11.79
N MET A 54 -10.94 -17.63 11.17
CA MET A 54 -10.07 -16.44 11.16
C MET A 54 -10.38 -15.58 9.94
N LYS A 55 -10.01 -14.31 10.01
CA LYS A 55 -10.06 -13.35 8.91
C LYS A 55 -8.66 -13.08 8.38
N SER A 56 -8.57 -12.74 7.10
CA SER A 56 -7.32 -12.49 6.39
C SER A 56 -7.24 -11.05 5.92
N MET A 57 -6.10 -10.41 6.10
CA MET A 57 -5.86 -9.07 5.54
C MET A 57 -4.54 -9.01 4.79
N PHE A 58 -4.51 -8.24 3.72
CA PHE A 58 -3.29 -8.00 2.99
C PHE A 58 -2.54 -6.79 3.55
N TYR A 59 -1.23 -6.88 3.52
CA TYR A 59 -0.29 -5.80 3.83
C TYR A 59 -0.05 -4.93 2.59
N ASN A 60 0.01 -3.62 2.77
CA ASN A 60 0.63 -2.70 1.82
C ASN A 60 0.95 -1.34 2.47
N LEU A 61 1.94 -0.63 1.93
CA LEU A 61 2.18 0.78 2.26
C LEU A 61 1.06 1.67 1.71
N CYS A 62 0.71 2.70 2.47
CA CYS A 62 -0.27 3.68 2.01
C CYS A 62 0.29 4.72 1.02
N PHE A 63 1.60 4.77 0.81
CA PHE A 63 2.25 5.87 0.09
C PHE A 63 3.60 5.49 -0.56
N GLY A 64 3.71 4.28 -1.07
CA GLY A 64 4.94 3.77 -1.68
C GLY A 64 4.79 3.43 -3.15
N ALA A 65 5.78 3.80 -3.96
CA ALA A 65 5.89 3.44 -5.36
C ALA A 65 7.31 2.99 -5.69
N LEU A 66 7.46 1.99 -6.57
CA LEU A 66 8.76 1.53 -7.02
C LEU A 66 9.26 2.37 -8.22
N LYS A 67 10.51 2.15 -8.64
CA LYS A 67 11.17 2.95 -9.70
C LYS A 67 10.45 2.93 -11.05
N ASP A 68 9.68 1.89 -11.33
CA ASP A 68 8.98 1.67 -12.60
C ASP A 68 7.51 2.12 -12.57
N ALA A 69 7.08 2.80 -11.50
CA ALA A 69 5.69 3.14 -11.25
C ALA A 69 5.04 4.04 -12.29
N ALA A 70 5.82 4.85 -13.02
CA ALA A 70 5.31 5.69 -14.10
C ALA A 70 4.69 4.84 -15.23
N ALA A 71 5.25 3.66 -15.51
CA ALA A 71 4.70 2.73 -16.49
C ALA A 71 3.35 2.12 -16.06
N ASP A 72 3.10 2.09 -14.75
CA ASP A 72 1.87 1.59 -14.15
C ASP A 72 0.86 2.73 -13.83
N GLY A 73 1.11 3.96 -14.31
CA GLY A 73 0.20 5.09 -14.22
C GLY A 73 0.39 6.01 -13.01
N VAL A 74 1.43 5.81 -12.19
CA VAL A 74 1.77 6.73 -11.10
C VAL A 74 2.36 8.01 -11.67
N LYS A 75 1.78 9.16 -11.31
CA LYS A 75 2.17 10.46 -11.83
C LYS A 75 3.28 11.10 -11.00
N GLU A 76 4.11 11.92 -11.66
CA GLU A 76 5.21 12.64 -11.03
C GLU A 76 4.71 13.60 -9.94
N GLU A 77 3.56 14.22 -10.16
CA GLU A 77 2.94 15.18 -9.26
C GLU A 77 2.42 14.58 -7.96
N TRP A 78 2.41 13.26 -7.84
CA TRP A 78 1.95 12.59 -6.63
C TRP A 78 3.06 12.38 -5.60
N TYR A 79 4.35 12.49 -6.01
CA TYR A 79 5.46 12.20 -5.12
C TYR A 79 5.69 13.28 -4.05
N LEU A 80 6.27 12.83 -2.95
CA LEU A 80 6.83 13.70 -1.92
C LEU A 80 8.28 14.02 -2.22
N PHE A 81 8.67 15.26 -1.95
CA PHE A 81 10.02 15.77 -2.21
C PHE A 81 10.69 16.27 -0.95
N LYS A 82 12.03 16.15 -0.90
CA LYS A 82 12.87 16.66 0.19
C LYS A 82 13.09 18.17 0.12
N ASP A 83 12.78 18.77 -1.03
CA ASP A 83 12.96 20.20 -1.31
C ASP A 83 11.75 20.78 -2.05
N ALA A 84 11.51 22.09 -1.83
CA ALA A 84 10.38 22.80 -2.44
C ALA A 84 10.49 22.98 -3.96
N SER A 85 11.66 22.74 -4.54
CA SER A 85 11.91 22.80 -5.98
C SER A 85 11.64 21.45 -6.68
N HIS A 86 11.11 20.46 -5.96
CA HIS A 86 10.82 19.09 -6.38
C HIS A 86 11.98 18.43 -7.17
N THR A 87 13.23 18.68 -6.72
CA THR A 87 14.41 18.10 -7.38
C THR A 87 14.76 16.71 -6.86
N THR A 88 14.44 16.41 -5.60
CA THR A 88 14.78 15.16 -4.94
C THR A 88 13.57 14.52 -4.28
N LYS A 89 13.08 13.41 -4.84
CA LYS A 89 12.02 12.61 -4.22
C LYS A 89 12.45 12.06 -2.87
N ASP A 90 11.54 12.01 -1.91
CA ASP A 90 11.77 11.26 -0.70
C ASP A 90 11.68 9.75 -0.99
N SER A 91 12.54 8.98 -0.36
CA SER A 91 12.63 7.54 -0.57
C SER A 91 12.99 6.81 0.71
N HIS A 92 12.64 5.53 0.75
CA HIS A 92 13.05 4.57 1.76
C HIS A 92 13.92 3.51 1.09
N ASP A 93 15.17 3.39 1.56
CA ASP A 93 16.12 2.46 0.98
C ASP A 93 15.79 1.03 1.40
N LEU A 94 15.85 0.14 0.44
CA LEU A 94 15.68 -1.30 0.63
C LEU A 94 17.01 -2.04 0.37
N PRO A 95 17.17 -3.25 0.92
CA PRO A 95 18.37 -4.04 0.70
C PRO A 95 18.67 -4.29 -0.79
N GLY A 96 19.94 -4.43 -1.11
CA GLY A 96 20.36 -4.82 -2.46
C GLY A 96 19.71 -6.15 -2.88
N GLY A 97 19.31 -6.24 -4.15
CA GLY A 97 18.60 -7.41 -4.69
C GLY A 97 17.07 -7.32 -4.66
N TRP A 98 16.52 -6.35 -3.95
CA TRP A 98 15.09 -6.02 -4.02
C TRP A 98 14.77 -5.29 -5.34
N LYS A 99 13.49 -5.21 -5.71
CA LYS A 99 13.06 -4.59 -6.97
C LYS A 99 13.55 -3.16 -7.15
N SER A 100 13.45 -2.35 -6.12
CA SER A 100 14.04 -1.00 -6.03
C SER A 100 13.87 -0.44 -4.62
N ASN A 101 14.41 0.75 -4.36
CA ASN A 101 13.95 1.57 -3.24
C ASN A 101 12.49 1.96 -3.40
N ILE A 102 11.85 2.34 -2.32
CA ILE A 102 10.49 2.83 -2.30
C ILE A 102 10.53 4.35 -2.39
N TYR A 103 9.94 4.94 -3.43
CA TYR A 103 9.73 6.36 -3.56
C TYR A 103 8.39 6.73 -2.93
N LEU A 104 8.37 7.79 -2.12
CA LEU A 104 7.20 8.10 -1.32
C LEU A 104 6.26 9.05 -2.06
N VAL A 105 4.99 8.74 -1.97
CA VAL A 105 3.88 9.48 -2.58
C VAL A 105 3.13 10.23 -1.49
N ASP A 106 2.56 11.37 -1.81
CA ASP A 106 1.75 12.13 -0.85
C ASP A 106 0.44 11.36 -0.52
N PRO A 107 0.28 10.85 0.71
CA PRO A 107 -0.93 10.10 1.09
C PRO A 107 -2.18 10.98 1.13
N SER A 108 -2.05 12.32 1.13
CA SER A 108 -3.17 13.26 1.05
C SER A 108 -3.61 13.57 -0.39
N ASN A 109 -2.80 13.20 -1.38
CA ASN A 109 -3.12 13.44 -2.79
C ASN A 109 -4.34 12.61 -3.20
N LYS A 110 -5.40 13.28 -3.70
CA LYS A 110 -6.68 12.63 -4.03
C LYS A 110 -6.58 11.65 -5.18
N GLU A 111 -5.83 11.98 -6.21
CA GLU A 111 -5.64 11.08 -7.36
C GLU A 111 -4.86 9.83 -6.96
N TRP A 112 -3.86 9.95 -6.06
CA TRP A 112 -3.19 8.79 -5.50
C TRP A 112 -4.12 7.92 -4.66
N GLN A 113 -4.95 8.54 -3.82
CA GLN A 113 -5.95 7.81 -3.01
C GLN A 113 -6.91 7.02 -3.92
N GLU A 114 -7.41 7.64 -4.97
CA GLU A 114 -8.28 7.00 -5.97
C GLU A 114 -7.55 5.86 -6.69
N TYR A 115 -6.32 6.11 -7.16
CA TYR A 115 -5.48 5.11 -7.81
C TYR A 115 -5.27 3.88 -6.93
N LEU A 116 -4.84 4.07 -5.67
CA LEU A 116 -4.57 2.94 -4.80
C LEU A 116 -5.86 2.23 -4.35
N ALA A 117 -6.96 2.96 -4.19
CA ALA A 117 -8.27 2.36 -3.94
C ALA A 117 -8.72 1.43 -5.08
N GLU A 118 -8.50 1.83 -6.34
CA GLU A 118 -8.74 0.94 -7.50
C GLU A 118 -7.84 -0.30 -7.47
N ARG A 119 -6.57 -0.15 -7.13
CA ARG A 119 -5.66 -1.30 -6.99
C ARG A 119 -6.08 -2.22 -5.85
N ASN A 120 -6.57 -1.68 -4.74
CA ASN A 120 -7.13 -2.47 -3.66
C ASN A 120 -8.43 -3.18 -4.09
N ASP A 121 -9.27 -2.53 -4.90
CA ASP A 121 -10.47 -3.16 -5.48
C ASP A 121 -10.10 -4.35 -6.37
N ASP A 122 -9.05 -4.22 -7.17
CA ASP A 122 -8.50 -5.34 -7.95
C ASP A 122 -8.04 -6.51 -7.07
N VAL A 123 -7.44 -6.20 -5.92
CA VAL A 123 -7.05 -7.22 -4.92
C VAL A 123 -8.29 -7.92 -4.37
N TYR A 124 -9.29 -7.18 -3.90
CA TYR A 124 -10.51 -7.75 -3.34
C TYR A 124 -11.33 -8.54 -4.36
N ALA A 125 -11.29 -8.15 -5.63
CA ALA A 125 -11.97 -8.89 -6.71
C ALA A 125 -11.34 -10.27 -6.99
N ASN A 126 -10.07 -10.46 -6.65
CA ASN A 126 -9.31 -11.66 -6.98
C ASN A 126 -8.97 -12.54 -5.78
N PHE A 127 -8.93 -11.97 -4.58
CA PHE A 127 -8.59 -12.63 -3.34
C PHE A 127 -9.64 -12.36 -2.26
N ALA A 128 -10.05 -13.36 -1.53
CA ALA A 128 -11.06 -13.24 -0.48
C ALA A 128 -10.53 -12.59 0.81
N PHE A 129 -9.72 -11.53 0.68
CA PHE A 129 -9.27 -10.77 1.85
C PHE A 129 -10.43 -10.03 2.52
N ASP A 130 -10.44 -10.05 3.85
CA ASP A 130 -11.43 -9.37 4.69
C ASP A 130 -11.04 -7.92 5.02
N GLY A 131 -9.79 -7.55 4.76
CA GLY A 131 -9.31 -6.22 5.11
C GLY A 131 -7.92 -5.90 4.58
N TYR A 132 -7.50 -4.69 4.90
CA TYR A 132 -6.23 -4.10 4.51
C TYR A 132 -5.43 -3.69 5.76
N GLN A 133 -4.23 -4.20 5.90
CA GLN A 133 -3.27 -3.72 6.89
C GLN A 133 -2.42 -2.63 6.25
N ILE A 134 -2.68 -1.40 6.67
CA ILE A 134 -2.04 -0.19 6.18
C ILE A 134 -0.72 -0.01 6.92
N ASP A 135 0.37 0.09 6.18
CA ASP A 135 1.67 0.45 6.74
C ASP A 135 2.08 1.87 6.35
N GLN A 136 2.92 2.47 7.19
CA GLN A 136 3.47 3.81 6.99
C GLN A 136 4.80 3.94 7.74
N LEU A 137 5.59 4.95 7.41
CA LEU A 137 6.96 5.10 7.89
C LEU A 137 7.10 6.19 8.99
N GLY A 138 5.99 6.63 9.57
CA GLY A 138 5.98 7.61 10.65
C GLY A 138 6.41 9.01 10.20
N ARG A 139 7.10 9.72 11.10
CA ARG A 139 7.61 11.07 10.84
C ARG A 139 8.84 11.03 9.95
N ARG A 140 8.85 11.84 8.89
CA ARG A 140 9.95 11.91 7.92
C ARG A 140 10.61 13.29 7.79
N GLY A 141 10.39 14.20 8.73
CA GLY A 141 10.86 15.57 8.62
C GLY A 141 9.93 16.43 7.76
N THR A 142 10.44 17.54 7.24
CA THR A 142 9.68 18.39 6.33
C THR A 142 9.77 17.85 4.91
N LEU A 143 8.62 17.58 4.31
CA LEU A 143 8.48 17.15 2.92
C LEU A 143 7.55 18.12 2.19
N TYR A 144 7.68 18.14 0.89
CA TYR A 144 6.94 19.03 0.00
C TYR A 144 6.20 18.24 -1.06
N ASP A 145 5.04 18.73 -1.48
CA ASP A 145 4.37 18.26 -2.68
C ASP A 145 5.07 18.79 -3.94
N TYR A 146 4.56 18.42 -5.11
CA TYR A 146 5.11 18.86 -6.40
C TYR A 146 5.04 20.38 -6.60
N SER A 147 4.11 21.07 -5.98
CA SER A 147 4.00 22.54 -6.03
C SER A 147 5.01 23.27 -5.11
N GLY A 148 5.73 22.53 -4.27
CA GLY A 148 6.63 23.08 -3.27
C GLY A 148 5.94 23.47 -1.97
N THR A 149 4.70 23.02 -1.76
CA THR A 149 3.97 23.24 -0.51
C THR A 149 4.36 22.19 0.53
N PRO A 150 4.66 22.57 1.78
CA PRO A 150 4.91 21.61 2.84
C PRO A 150 3.72 20.70 3.12
N VAL A 151 3.97 19.41 3.21
CA VAL A 151 2.94 18.39 3.45
C VAL A 151 2.91 17.98 4.93
N ASN A 152 1.71 17.97 5.51
CA ASN A 152 1.48 17.42 6.84
C ASN A 152 1.16 15.92 6.74
N LEU A 153 2.17 15.07 6.90
CA LEU A 153 2.01 13.61 6.79
C LEU A 153 1.00 13.04 7.78
N ARG A 154 0.86 13.60 8.98
CA ARG A 154 -0.11 13.12 9.96
C ARG A 154 -1.54 13.27 9.44
N GLU A 155 -1.86 14.42 8.84
CA GLU A 155 -3.15 14.67 8.20
C GLU A 155 -3.29 13.86 6.91
N GLY A 156 -2.20 13.68 6.18
CA GLY A 156 -2.14 12.85 4.98
C GLY A 156 -2.53 11.40 5.27
N TYR A 157 -1.97 10.78 6.29
CA TYR A 157 -2.35 9.43 6.70
C TYR A 157 -3.81 9.34 7.14
N ALA A 158 -4.30 10.33 7.91
CA ALA A 158 -5.70 10.38 8.30
C ALA A 158 -6.63 10.47 7.09
N SER A 159 -6.32 11.35 6.16
CA SER A 159 -7.07 11.51 4.90
C SER A 159 -7.09 10.23 4.06
N PHE A 160 -5.94 9.53 3.98
CA PHE A 160 -5.85 8.25 3.27
C PHE A 160 -6.75 7.18 3.89
N ILE A 161 -6.74 7.03 5.22
CA ILE A 161 -7.58 6.05 5.92
C ILE A 161 -9.05 6.33 5.66
N GLU A 162 -9.48 7.60 5.76
CA GLU A 162 -10.87 7.99 5.49
C GLU A 162 -11.28 7.67 4.04
N ALA A 163 -10.40 7.91 3.08
CA ALA A 163 -10.65 7.54 1.68
C ALA A 163 -10.84 6.02 1.51
N MET A 164 -9.99 5.19 2.13
CA MET A 164 -10.14 3.73 2.07
C MET A 164 -11.42 3.23 2.73
N LYS A 165 -11.83 3.84 3.86
CA LYS A 165 -13.11 3.53 4.52
C LYS A 165 -14.31 3.86 3.63
N GLN A 166 -14.25 4.95 2.89
CA GLN A 166 -15.35 5.38 2.01
C GLN A 166 -15.50 4.45 0.79
N VAL A 167 -14.40 4.00 0.21
CA VAL A 167 -14.44 3.15 -1.00
C VAL A 167 -14.81 1.71 -0.67
N HIS A 168 -14.30 1.16 0.44
CA HIS A 168 -14.56 -0.22 0.86
C HIS A 168 -15.08 -0.26 2.31
N PRO A 169 -16.31 0.20 2.57
CA PRO A 169 -16.84 0.35 3.93
C PRO A 169 -17.10 -0.99 4.64
N ASP A 170 -17.18 -2.09 3.88
CA ASP A 170 -17.35 -3.45 4.37
C ASP A 170 -16.03 -4.15 4.73
N LYS A 171 -14.89 -3.53 4.39
CA LYS A 171 -13.56 -4.07 4.64
C LYS A 171 -12.97 -3.51 5.92
N SER A 172 -12.34 -4.39 6.70
CA SER A 172 -11.65 -3.97 7.93
C SER A 172 -10.31 -3.30 7.60
N LEU A 173 -9.97 -2.27 8.36
CA LEU A 173 -8.67 -1.62 8.26
C LEU A 173 -7.90 -1.78 9.58
N VAL A 174 -6.63 -2.10 9.48
CA VAL A 174 -5.66 -2.06 10.58
C VAL A 174 -4.49 -1.21 10.13
N MET A 175 -3.92 -0.43 11.03
CA MET A 175 -2.78 0.42 10.70
C MET A 175 -1.60 0.17 11.64
N ASN A 176 -0.42 0.08 11.06
CA ASN A 176 0.83 0.24 11.82
C ASN A 176 1.03 1.73 12.13
N ALA A 177 0.50 2.18 13.26
CA ALA A 177 0.47 3.60 13.62
C ALA A 177 1.83 4.10 14.16
N VAL A 178 2.90 3.98 13.37
CA VAL A 178 4.23 4.53 13.69
C VAL A 178 4.09 6.01 14.05
N SER A 179 4.70 6.43 15.13
CA SER A 179 4.55 7.78 15.71
C SER A 179 3.09 8.12 16.09
N ARG A 180 2.22 7.15 16.25
CA ARG A 180 0.77 7.27 16.53
C ARG A 180 -0.01 8.00 15.42
N TYR A 181 0.55 8.13 14.22
CA TYR A 181 -0.12 8.76 13.09
C TYR A 181 -1.23 7.83 12.58
N GLY A 182 -2.42 8.37 12.33
CA GLY A 182 -3.59 7.61 11.89
C GLY A 182 -4.32 6.82 12.98
N ALA A 183 -3.81 6.77 14.23
CA ALA A 183 -4.38 5.95 15.29
C ALA A 183 -5.84 6.30 15.66
N ARG A 184 -6.26 7.54 15.43
CA ARG A 184 -7.63 7.99 15.72
C ARG A 184 -8.66 7.60 14.66
N GLN A 185 -8.20 7.29 13.45
CA GLN A 185 -9.05 6.95 12.30
C GLN A 185 -9.37 5.46 12.22
N ILE A 186 -8.64 4.63 12.98
CA ILE A 186 -8.75 3.15 13.01
C ILE A 186 -9.65 2.70 14.19
N GLY A 187 -10.59 3.42 14.59
CA GLY A 187 -11.49 3.03 15.68
C GLY A 187 -12.84 2.52 15.17
#